data_9b9af90862340469e7a3eb7492a9838e
#
_entry.id   9b9af90862340469e7a3eb7492a9838e
#
_cell.length_a   1.000
_cell.length_b   1.000
_cell.length_c   1.000
_cell.angle_alpha   90.00
_cell.angle_beta   90.00
_cell.angle_gamma   90.00
#
_symmetry.space_group_name_H-M   'P 1'
#
loop_
_entity.id
_entity.type
_entity.pdbx_description
1 polymer ?
#
loop_
_entity_poly.entity_id
_entity_poly.type
_entity_poly.pdbx_seq_one_letter_code
_entity_poly.pdbx_strand_id
1 'polypeptide(L)'
;MSHLPGVAKVVLTGAAAALLAGGGYAFAASKTNSIHGCIDNRTRVLHVQKARCHRGQTGIAWNRQGPAGPQGPQGPQGPAAASAWAVIGTSSGNATVTSGQNISARYDAVGDYTVTAGGACASTVGAIEVNPEGPPGYASGHVPVAYATKESGTFNVFDVHVEDVGGGTATPVDGLAFDVTVTCQ
;
A
#
# COMPACT_ATOMS: atom_id res chain seq x y z
N MET A 1 26.91 -63.57 14.31
CA MET A 1 28.02 -62.60 14.35
C MET A 1 27.82 -61.66 13.15
N SER A 2 27.11 -60.57 13.34
CA SER A 2 26.85 -59.60 12.28
C SER A 2 26.80 -58.22 12.91
N HIS A 3 27.84 -57.44 12.64
CA HIS A 3 27.98 -56.06 13.07
C HIS A 3 27.03 -55.15 12.31
N LEU A 4 26.21 -54.37 13.02
CA LEU A 4 25.47 -53.24 12.52
C LEU A 4 26.35 -51.98 12.52
N PRO A 5 26.44 -51.21 11.44
CA PRO A 5 27.13 -49.93 11.43
C PRO A 5 26.21 -48.81 11.93
N GLY A 6 26.87 -47.90 12.61
CA GLY A 6 26.24 -46.82 13.38
C GLY A 6 25.38 -45.84 12.59
N VAL A 7 24.35 -45.41 13.27
CA VAL A 7 23.47 -44.33 12.86
C VAL A 7 24.22 -42.98 13.05
N ALA A 8 24.53 -42.35 11.93
CA ALA A 8 25.05 -40.98 11.94
C ALA A 8 23.92 -40.04 12.40
N LYS A 9 24.10 -39.41 13.57
CA LYS A 9 23.23 -38.33 14.05
C LYS A 9 23.50 -37.09 13.19
N VAL A 10 22.57 -36.83 12.28
CA VAL A 10 22.50 -35.50 11.60
C VAL A 10 21.92 -34.51 12.57
N VAL A 11 22.79 -33.68 13.12
CA VAL A 11 22.35 -32.49 13.89
C VAL A 11 21.97 -31.43 12.87
N LEU A 12 20.67 -31.28 12.63
CA LEU A 12 20.14 -30.11 11.93
C LEU A 12 20.23 -28.91 12.87
N THR A 13 21.28 -28.13 12.73
CA THR A 13 21.31 -26.77 13.30
C THR A 13 20.43 -25.90 12.41
N GLY A 14 19.17 -25.73 12.84
CA GLY A 14 18.26 -24.77 12.25
C GLY A 14 18.76 -23.35 12.53
N ALA A 15 19.38 -22.74 11.54
CA ALA A 15 19.60 -21.28 11.56
C ALA A 15 18.25 -20.62 11.33
N ALA A 16 17.59 -20.20 12.41
CA ALA A 16 16.47 -19.29 12.35
C ALA A 16 16.99 -17.94 11.84
N ALA A 17 16.84 -17.67 10.55
CA ALA A 17 17.01 -16.35 9.99
C ALA A 17 15.84 -15.48 10.47
N ALA A 18 16.01 -14.83 11.61
CA ALA A 18 15.16 -13.73 12.01
C ALA A 18 15.42 -12.56 11.04
N LEU A 19 14.56 -12.41 10.05
CA LEU A 19 14.45 -11.18 9.26
C LEU A 19 13.90 -10.10 10.20
N LEU A 20 14.81 -9.50 10.95
CA LEU A 20 14.55 -8.22 11.58
C LEU A 20 14.48 -7.20 10.44
N ALA A 21 13.28 -6.76 10.12
CA ALA A 21 13.04 -5.50 9.43
C ALA A 21 13.53 -4.37 10.36
N GLY A 22 14.84 -4.33 10.58
CA GLY A 22 15.53 -3.27 11.26
C GLY A 22 15.71 -2.13 10.30
N GLY A 23 14.96 -1.05 10.49
CA GLY A 23 15.32 0.23 9.90
C GLY A 23 16.79 0.46 10.19
N GLY A 24 17.62 0.49 9.15
CA GLY A 24 19.04 0.72 9.26
C GLY A 24 19.28 2.08 9.89
N TYR A 25 19.58 2.10 11.17
CA TYR A 25 20.22 3.24 11.80
C TYR A 25 21.62 3.28 11.21
N ALA A 26 21.79 4.07 10.16
CA ALA A 26 23.11 4.45 9.69
C ALA A 26 23.76 5.24 10.84
N PHE A 27 24.51 4.57 11.69
CA PHE A 27 25.46 5.24 12.55
C PHE A 27 26.49 5.86 11.62
N ALA A 28 26.28 7.10 11.21
CA ALA A 28 27.32 7.90 10.64
C ALA A 28 28.43 7.94 11.69
N ALA A 29 29.50 7.20 11.46
CA ALA A 29 30.73 7.32 12.24
C ALA A 29 31.20 8.77 12.07
N SER A 30 30.79 9.64 12.99
CA SER A 30 31.26 11.01 13.08
C SER A 30 32.76 10.93 13.25
N LYS A 31 33.52 11.24 12.22
CA LYS A 31 34.91 11.64 12.40
C LYS A 31 34.84 12.72 13.45
N THR A 32 35.35 12.42 14.66
CA THR A 32 35.34 13.37 15.80
C THR A 32 36.12 14.61 15.38
N ASN A 33 35.38 15.59 14.88
CA ASN A 33 35.92 16.88 14.49
C ASN A 33 36.04 17.71 15.78
N SER A 34 36.82 17.17 16.74
CA SER A 34 37.00 17.80 18.03
C SER A 34 38.12 18.81 17.99
N ILE A 35 37.90 19.90 18.68
CA ILE A 35 38.94 20.88 18.99
C ILE A 35 39.56 20.49 20.33
N HIS A 36 40.87 20.41 20.37
CA HIS A 36 41.61 20.12 21.58
C HIS A 36 42.24 21.40 22.12
N GLY A 37 42.14 21.59 23.41
CA GLY A 37 42.76 22.68 24.12
C GLY A 37 43.41 22.23 25.39
N CYS A 38 44.34 23.01 25.89
CA CYS A 38 45.00 22.78 27.16
C CYS A 38 44.85 24.04 28.01
N ILE A 39 44.32 23.86 29.23
CA ILE A 39 44.22 24.95 30.19
C ILE A 39 45.45 24.89 31.14
N ASP A 40 46.18 25.97 31.21
CA ASP A 40 47.23 26.12 32.20
C ASP A 40 46.63 26.20 33.62
N ASN A 41 47.07 25.31 34.51
CA ASN A 41 46.47 25.16 35.82
C ASN A 41 46.76 26.35 36.75
N ARG A 42 47.82 27.12 36.47
CA ARG A 42 48.23 28.25 37.29
C ARG A 42 47.58 29.56 36.78
N THR A 43 47.66 29.78 35.47
CA THR A 43 47.19 31.04 34.88
C THR A 43 45.73 30.98 34.42
N ARG A 44 45.15 29.80 34.31
CA ARG A 44 43.79 29.51 33.81
C ARG A 44 43.61 29.94 32.32
N VAL A 45 44.68 30.13 31.60
CA VAL A 45 44.63 30.46 30.17
C VAL A 45 44.43 29.21 29.31
N LEU A 46 43.49 29.25 28.37
CA LEU A 46 43.24 28.21 27.43
C LEU A 46 44.12 28.39 26.18
N HIS A 47 44.85 27.34 25.84
CA HIS A 47 45.66 27.26 24.63
C HIS A 47 45.05 26.20 23.71
N VAL A 48 44.64 26.58 22.50
CA VAL A 48 44.18 25.63 21.48
C VAL A 48 45.38 25.05 20.78
N GLN A 49 45.60 23.73 20.87
CA GLN A 49 46.75 23.05 20.27
C GLN A 49 46.42 21.65 19.82
N LYS A 50 47.13 21.16 18.82
CA LYS A 50 46.95 19.80 18.26
C LYS A 50 47.76 18.75 19.01
N ALA A 51 48.71 19.14 19.81
CA ALA A 51 49.63 18.28 20.55
C ALA A 51 49.06 17.94 21.95
N ARG A 52 49.71 16.99 22.65
CA ARG A 52 49.42 16.68 24.03
C ARG A 52 49.73 17.86 24.96
N CYS A 53 48.92 18.07 25.97
CA CYS A 53 49.15 19.08 26.97
C CYS A 53 50.46 18.84 27.73
N HIS A 54 51.12 19.92 28.07
CA HIS A 54 52.36 19.88 28.85
C HIS A 54 52.08 19.65 30.37
N ARG A 55 53.10 19.33 31.10
CA ARG A 55 53.00 19.18 32.54
C ARG A 55 52.52 20.52 33.18
N GLY A 56 51.50 20.42 34.02
CA GLY A 56 50.85 21.60 34.61
C GLY A 56 49.68 22.17 33.80
N GLN A 57 49.26 21.49 32.72
CA GLN A 57 48.07 21.81 31.94
C GLN A 57 47.06 20.68 32.00
N THR A 58 45.78 21.04 31.92
CA THR A 58 44.66 20.09 31.85
C THR A 58 44.08 20.11 30.42
N GLY A 59 43.96 18.92 29.81
CA GLY A 59 43.39 18.77 28.47
C GLY A 59 41.87 18.86 28.50
N ILE A 60 41.33 19.63 27.57
CA ILE A 60 39.89 19.65 27.28
C ILE A 60 39.64 19.41 25.79
N ALA A 61 38.50 18.85 25.46
CA ALA A 61 38.10 18.68 24.08
C ALA A 61 36.61 19.00 23.94
N TRP A 62 36.24 19.64 22.85
CA TRP A 62 34.85 19.89 22.50
C TRP A 62 34.63 19.68 21.00
N ASN A 63 33.42 19.35 20.61
CA ASN A 63 33.07 19.16 19.23
C ASN A 63 32.90 20.49 18.51
N ARG A 64 33.35 20.58 17.25
CA ARG A 64 33.11 21.76 16.39
C ARG A 64 31.65 21.96 16.06
N GLN A 65 30.91 20.87 16.04
CA GLN A 65 29.47 20.85 15.75
C GLN A 65 28.75 20.17 16.89
N GLY A 66 27.66 20.76 17.33
CA GLY A 66 26.77 20.14 18.32
C GLY A 66 26.15 18.85 17.78
N PRO A 67 25.57 18.02 18.65
CA PRO A 67 24.81 16.85 18.22
C PRO A 67 23.66 17.29 17.28
N ALA A 68 23.35 16.45 16.32
CA ALA A 68 22.16 16.66 15.50
C ALA A 68 20.91 16.69 16.40
N GLY A 69 19.97 17.57 16.10
CA GLY A 69 18.68 17.60 16.78
C GLY A 69 17.93 16.26 16.60
N PRO A 70 17.00 15.95 17.48
CA PRO A 70 16.14 14.78 17.30
C PRO A 70 15.36 14.87 16.01
N GLN A 71 15.12 13.72 15.38
CA GLN A 71 14.25 13.63 14.21
C GLN A 71 12.84 14.10 14.60
N GLY A 72 12.20 14.89 13.75
CA GLY A 72 10.81 15.30 13.95
C GLY A 72 9.87 14.07 14.01
N PRO A 73 8.73 14.20 14.66
CA PRO A 73 7.74 13.14 14.70
C PRO A 73 7.26 12.78 13.29
N GLN A 74 6.93 11.50 13.09
CA GLN A 74 6.31 11.04 11.85
C GLN A 74 4.97 11.77 11.67
N GLY A 75 4.68 12.21 10.46
CA GLY A 75 3.37 12.79 10.12
C GLY A 75 2.23 11.80 10.41
N PRO A 76 1.03 12.30 10.64
CA PRO A 76 -0.13 11.45 10.83
C PRO A 76 -0.36 10.59 9.58
N GLN A 77 -0.84 9.36 9.79
CA GLN A 77 -1.27 8.49 8.69
C GLN A 77 -2.44 9.18 7.97
N GLY A 78 -2.40 9.17 6.64
CA GLY A 78 -3.53 9.65 5.82
C GLY A 78 -4.80 8.83 6.10
N PRO A 79 -5.97 9.39 5.83
CA PRO A 79 -7.23 8.65 5.94
C PRO A 79 -7.18 7.40 5.05
N ALA A 80 -7.72 6.29 5.55
CA ALA A 80 -7.89 5.10 4.76
C ALA A 80 -8.87 5.39 3.61
N ALA A 81 -8.51 5.02 2.37
CA ALA A 81 -9.45 5.11 1.25
C ALA A 81 -10.63 4.16 1.53
N ALA A 82 -11.83 4.69 1.55
CA ALA A 82 -13.02 3.88 1.60
C ALA A 82 -13.28 3.30 0.20
N SER A 83 -13.79 2.08 0.14
CA SER A 83 -14.14 1.43 -1.10
C SER A 83 -15.47 0.68 -0.96
N ALA A 84 -16.21 0.60 -2.04
CA ALA A 84 -17.33 -0.29 -2.21
C ALA A 84 -17.07 -1.18 -3.42
N TRP A 85 -17.42 -2.45 -3.36
CA TRP A 85 -17.21 -3.37 -4.47
C TRP A 85 -18.26 -4.46 -4.48
N ALA A 86 -18.55 -4.98 -5.65
CA ALA A 86 -19.44 -6.11 -5.82
C ALA A 86 -19.19 -6.89 -7.11
N VAL A 87 -19.54 -8.15 -7.05
CA VAL A 87 -19.79 -8.99 -8.23
C VAL A 87 -21.30 -9.04 -8.43
N ILE A 88 -21.75 -8.64 -9.60
CA ILE A 88 -23.16 -8.54 -9.95
C ILE A 88 -23.47 -9.60 -11.02
N GLY A 89 -24.24 -10.58 -10.61
CA GLY A 89 -24.81 -11.58 -11.53
C GLY A 89 -26.04 -10.98 -12.20
N THR A 90 -26.13 -11.12 -13.52
CA THR A 90 -27.27 -10.65 -14.30
C THR A 90 -28.04 -11.80 -14.93
N SER A 91 -29.34 -11.64 -15.04
CA SER A 91 -30.21 -12.52 -15.77
C SER A 91 -31.38 -11.70 -16.31
N SER A 92 -32.14 -12.24 -17.27
CA SER A 92 -33.28 -11.54 -17.88
C SER A 92 -34.22 -10.96 -16.80
N GLY A 93 -34.29 -9.64 -16.71
CA GLY A 93 -35.12 -8.90 -15.77
C GLY A 93 -34.58 -8.85 -14.32
N ASN A 94 -33.33 -9.22 -14.05
CA ASN A 94 -32.79 -9.22 -12.70
C ASN A 94 -31.30 -8.90 -12.63
N ALA A 95 -30.91 -8.17 -11.58
CA ALA A 95 -29.53 -7.94 -11.17
C ALA A 95 -29.38 -8.36 -9.70
N THR A 96 -28.41 -9.22 -9.40
CA THR A 96 -28.19 -9.74 -8.06
C THR A 96 -26.76 -9.56 -7.64
N VAL A 97 -26.53 -8.92 -6.50
CA VAL A 97 -25.20 -8.88 -5.88
C VAL A 97 -24.89 -10.26 -5.30
N THR A 98 -23.96 -10.97 -5.93
CA THR A 98 -23.54 -12.31 -5.53
C THR A 98 -22.48 -12.30 -4.45
N SER A 99 -21.63 -11.28 -4.46
CA SER A 99 -20.64 -10.99 -3.41
C SER A 99 -20.30 -9.50 -3.43
N GLY A 100 -19.86 -8.96 -2.30
CA GLY A 100 -19.47 -7.55 -2.22
C GLY A 100 -19.84 -6.87 -0.93
N GLN A 101 -19.54 -5.57 -0.87
CA GLN A 101 -19.91 -4.71 0.27
C GLN A 101 -20.28 -3.31 -0.21
N ASN A 102 -21.30 -2.73 0.41
CA ASN A 102 -21.75 -1.36 0.17
C ASN A 102 -22.13 -1.07 -1.29
N ILE A 103 -22.59 -2.06 -2.03
CA ILE A 103 -23.15 -1.91 -3.38
C ILE A 103 -24.54 -2.54 -3.40
N SER A 104 -25.46 -1.88 -4.09
CA SER A 104 -26.72 -2.44 -4.55
C SER A 104 -26.86 -2.26 -6.04
N ALA A 105 -27.52 -3.20 -6.69
CA ALA A 105 -27.76 -3.16 -8.14
C ALA A 105 -29.23 -3.40 -8.44
N ARG A 106 -29.71 -2.76 -9.48
CA ARG A 106 -31.06 -2.89 -10.03
C ARG A 106 -30.97 -3.11 -11.54
N TYR A 107 -31.83 -3.97 -12.06
CA TYR A 107 -32.03 -4.15 -13.48
C TYR A 107 -32.99 -3.08 -14.01
N ASP A 108 -32.67 -2.43 -15.09
CA ASP A 108 -33.51 -1.41 -15.74
C ASP A 108 -33.98 -1.85 -17.11
N ALA A 109 -33.09 -2.36 -17.94
CA ALA A 109 -33.37 -2.92 -19.25
C ALA A 109 -32.28 -3.94 -19.63
N VAL A 110 -32.42 -4.57 -20.81
CA VAL A 110 -31.40 -5.48 -21.35
C VAL A 110 -30.07 -4.72 -21.48
N GLY A 111 -29.08 -5.22 -20.76
CA GLY A 111 -27.74 -4.62 -20.69
C GLY A 111 -27.62 -3.36 -19.86
N ASP A 112 -28.72 -2.87 -19.24
CA ASP A 112 -28.74 -1.63 -18.47
C ASP A 112 -29.03 -1.90 -17.00
N TYR A 113 -28.20 -1.38 -16.13
CA TYR A 113 -28.28 -1.59 -14.69
C TYR A 113 -27.99 -0.31 -13.91
N THR A 114 -28.78 -0.02 -12.89
CA THR A 114 -28.43 1.02 -11.91
C THR A 114 -27.64 0.42 -10.77
N VAL A 115 -26.44 0.94 -10.55
CA VAL A 115 -25.57 0.56 -9.42
C VAL A 115 -25.48 1.70 -8.43
N THR A 116 -25.76 1.42 -7.16
CA THR A 116 -25.69 2.42 -6.08
C THR A 116 -24.61 2.02 -5.08
N ALA A 117 -23.66 2.92 -4.84
CA ALA A 117 -22.66 2.78 -3.80
C ALA A 117 -23.17 3.36 -2.47
N GLY A 118 -23.03 2.58 -1.42
CA GLY A 118 -23.46 2.92 -0.05
C GLY A 118 -22.29 3.10 0.91
N GLY A 119 -22.59 3.12 2.20
CA GLY A 119 -21.60 3.28 3.25
C GLY A 119 -20.84 4.60 3.13
N ALA A 120 -19.52 4.54 3.25
CA ALA A 120 -18.66 5.73 3.11
C ALA A 120 -18.68 6.34 1.70
N CYS A 121 -19.07 5.56 0.69
CA CYS A 121 -19.20 6.01 -0.69
C CYS A 121 -20.54 6.71 -1.01
N ALA A 122 -21.45 6.82 -0.05
CA ALA A 122 -22.78 7.40 -0.29
C ALA A 122 -22.77 8.90 -0.63
N SER A 123 -21.73 9.62 -0.24
CA SER A 123 -21.63 11.08 -0.39
C SER A 123 -20.49 11.58 -1.24
N THR A 124 -19.44 10.76 -1.42
CA THR A 124 -18.24 11.15 -2.18
C THR A 124 -17.69 9.97 -2.95
N VAL A 125 -17.60 10.07 -4.26
CA VAL A 125 -17.02 9.04 -5.12
C VAL A 125 -15.87 9.66 -5.91
N GLY A 126 -14.71 9.01 -5.84
CA GLY A 126 -13.52 9.40 -6.59
C GLY A 126 -13.48 8.75 -7.98
N ALA A 127 -13.67 7.44 -8.04
CA ALA A 127 -13.64 6.68 -9.29
C ALA A 127 -14.57 5.46 -9.22
N ILE A 128 -15.05 5.04 -10.39
CA ILE A 128 -15.74 3.76 -10.59
C ILE A 128 -15.02 2.98 -11.67
N GLU A 129 -14.85 1.70 -11.46
CA GLU A 129 -14.32 0.73 -12.41
C GLU A 129 -15.32 -0.38 -12.57
N VAL A 130 -15.59 -0.78 -13.80
CA VAL A 130 -16.51 -1.87 -14.15
C VAL A 130 -15.80 -2.81 -15.09
N ASN A 131 -15.81 -4.11 -14.77
CA ASN A 131 -15.21 -5.15 -15.60
C ASN A 131 -16.25 -6.23 -15.88
N PRO A 132 -16.53 -6.54 -17.15
CA PRO A 132 -17.44 -7.62 -17.52
C PRO A 132 -16.79 -8.98 -17.29
N GLU A 133 -17.53 -9.92 -16.72
CA GLU A 133 -17.15 -11.32 -16.63
C GLU A 133 -17.79 -12.11 -17.77
N GLY A 134 -17.01 -12.45 -18.77
CA GLY A 134 -17.48 -13.36 -19.81
C GLY A 134 -17.60 -14.79 -19.31
N PRO A 135 -18.68 -15.54 -19.64
CA PRO A 135 -18.77 -16.94 -19.29
C PRO A 135 -17.69 -17.75 -20.02
N PRO A 136 -17.21 -18.88 -19.45
CA PRO A 136 -16.33 -19.78 -20.16
C PRO A 136 -16.96 -20.25 -21.47
N GLY A 137 -16.28 -20.04 -22.58
CA GLY A 137 -16.79 -20.41 -23.91
C GLY A 137 -17.57 -19.33 -24.63
N TYR A 138 -17.36 -18.07 -24.29
CA TYR A 138 -17.90 -16.93 -25.04
C TYR A 138 -17.61 -17.07 -26.53
N ALA A 139 -18.58 -16.74 -27.39
CA ALA A 139 -18.50 -17.00 -28.80
C ALA A 139 -17.27 -16.34 -29.46
N SER A 140 -16.56 -17.07 -30.29
CA SER A 140 -15.39 -16.54 -31.00
C SER A 140 -15.78 -15.31 -31.84
N GLY A 141 -15.03 -14.21 -31.64
CA GLY A 141 -15.28 -12.92 -32.29
C GLY A 141 -16.26 -12.00 -31.56
N HIS A 142 -16.70 -12.38 -30.36
CA HIS A 142 -17.49 -11.56 -29.46
C HIS A 142 -16.67 -11.12 -28.27
N VAL A 143 -16.83 -9.90 -27.82
CA VAL A 143 -16.12 -9.32 -26.68
C VAL A 143 -17.12 -8.64 -25.75
N PRO A 144 -17.26 -9.08 -24.51
CA PRO A 144 -18.07 -8.38 -23.54
C PRO A 144 -17.41 -7.05 -23.17
N VAL A 145 -18.18 -6.00 -23.13
CA VAL A 145 -17.76 -4.67 -22.71
C VAL A 145 -18.73 -4.17 -21.65
N ALA A 146 -18.18 -3.59 -20.60
CA ALA A 146 -18.98 -2.90 -19.59
C ALA A 146 -18.39 -1.51 -19.35
N TYR A 147 -19.27 -0.53 -19.21
CA TYR A 147 -18.88 0.83 -18.84
C TYR A 147 -19.93 1.45 -17.93
N ALA A 148 -19.51 2.43 -17.16
CA ALA A 148 -20.40 3.13 -16.25
C ALA A 148 -20.46 4.61 -16.59
N THR A 149 -21.66 5.16 -16.52
CA THR A 149 -21.89 6.61 -16.55
C THR A 149 -22.50 7.05 -15.23
N LYS A 150 -22.14 8.25 -14.78
CA LYS A 150 -22.70 8.79 -13.54
C LYS A 150 -24.07 9.38 -13.80
N GLU A 151 -25.05 9.00 -12.99
CA GLU A 151 -26.39 9.59 -13.06
C GLU A 151 -26.33 11.07 -12.66
N SER A 152 -26.98 11.90 -13.45
CA SER A 152 -27.00 13.35 -13.27
C SER A 152 -27.72 13.72 -11.96
N GLY A 153 -27.06 14.54 -11.14
CA GLY A 153 -27.64 15.01 -9.87
C GLY A 153 -27.41 14.08 -8.67
N THR A 154 -26.74 12.92 -8.87
CA THR A 154 -26.40 12.01 -7.80
C THR A 154 -24.88 11.94 -7.58
N PHE A 155 -24.45 11.49 -6.39
CA PHE A 155 -23.02 11.33 -6.10
C PHE A 155 -22.56 9.87 -6.19
N ASN A 156 -23.46 8.94 -5.94
CA ASN A 156 -23.18 7.53 -5.71
C ASN A 156 -24.05 6.57 -6.55
N VAL A 157 -24.75 7.08 -7.55
CA VAL A 157 -25.56 6.28 -8.48
C VAL A 157 -24.94 6.31 -9.87
N PHE A 158 -24.84 5.16 -10.47
CA PHE A 158 -24.22 4.95 -11.76
C PHE A 158 -25.11 4.09 -12.64
N ASP A 159 -25.24 4.49 -13.90
CA ASP A 159 -25.82 3.66 -14.94
C ASP A 159 -24.70 2.81 -15.53
N VAL A 160 -24.82 1.51 -15.45
CA VAL A 160 -23.87 0.52 -15.95
C VAL A 160 -24.47 -0.13 -17.19
N HIS A 161 -23.73 -0.09 -18.27
CA HIS A 161 -24.10 -0.68 -19.56
C HIS A 161 -23.21 -1.89 -19.82
N VAL A 162 -23.84 -3.03 -20.17
CA VAL A 162 -23.16 -4.26 -20.52
C VAL A 162 -23.55 -4.63 -21.93
N GLU A 163 -22.58 -4.73 -22.79
CA GLU A 163 -22.74 -4.94 -24.22
C GLU A 163 -21.88 -6.08 -24.73
N ASP A 164 -22.35 -6.75 -25.77
CA ASP A 164 -21.58 -7.69 -26.55
C ASP A 164 -21.15 -7.03 -27.86
N VAL A 165 -19.86 -6.95 -28.09
CA VAL A 165 -19.30 -6.40 -29.35
C VAL A 165 -18.91 -7.55 -30.25
N GLY A 166 -19.75 -7.80 -31.24
CA GLY A 166 -19.53 -8.79 -32.29
C GLY A 166 -19.71 -8.20 -33.68
N GLY A 167 -18.81 -8.53 -34.63
CA GLY A 167 -18.91 -8.05 -36.01
C GLY A 167 -18.85 -6.53 -36.17
N GLY A 168 -18.32 -5.79 -35.20
CA GLY A 168 -18.23 -4.32 -35.21
C GLY A 168 -19.49 -3.60 -34.72
N THR A 169 -20.45 -4.31 -34.16
CA THR A 169 -21.68 -3.75 -33.57
C THR A 169 -21.72 -4.08 -32.10
N ALA A 170 -22.00 -3.08 -31.25
CA ALA A 170 -22.27 -3.28 -29.83
C ALA A 170 -23.78 -3.49 -29.65
N THR A 171 -24.15 -4.52 -28.91
CA THR A 171 -25.55 -4.84 -28.59
C THR A 171 -25.69 -5.07 -27.07
N PRO A 172 -26.68 -4.43 -26.41
CA PRO A 172 -26.97 -4.70 -25.02
C PRO A 172 -27.28 -6.19 -24.79
N VAL A 173 -26.72 -6.76 -23.73
CA VAL A 173 -26.91 -8.18 -23.41
C VAL A 173 -27.18 -8.41 -21.93
N ASP A 174 -28.04 -9.41 -21.65
CA ASP A 174 -28.25 -9.96 -20.33
C ASP A 174 -27.43 -11.25 -20.13
N GLY A 175 -27.27 -11.65 -18.85
CA GLY A 175 -26.66 -12.93 -18.52
C GLY A 175 -25.13 -12.87 -18.40
N LEU A 176 -24.52 -11.71 -18.57
CA LEU A 176 -23.10 -11.49 -18.25
C LEU A 176 -22.98 -10.90 -16.85
N ALA A 177 -22.19 -11.55 -15.99
CA ALA A 177 -21.81 -10.95 -14.74
C ALA A 177 -20.79 -9.81 -14.96
N PHE A 178 -20.73 -8.90 -14.02
CA PHE A 178 -19.71 -7.83 -14.02
C PHE A 178 -19.28 -7.47 -12.60
N ASP A 179 -18.02 -7.07 -12.50
CA ASP A 179 -17.45 -6.55 -11.27
C ASP A 179 -17.53 -5.03 -11.24
N VAL A 180 -17.83 -4.49 -10.08
CA VAL A 180 -17.80 -3.06 -9.83
C VAL A 180 -16.89 -2.75 -8.66
N THR A 181 -16.00 -1.78 -8.82
CA THR A 181 -15.21 -1.20 -7.74
C THR A 181 -15.38 0.31 -7.71
N VAL A 182 -15.76 0.85 -6.56
CA VAL A 182 -15.94 2.29 -6.34
C VAL A 182 -14.95 2.74 -5.28
N THR A 183 -14.11 3.70 -5.64
CA THR A 183 -13.18 4.35 -4.71
C THR A 183 -13.78 5.67 -4.24
N CYS A 184 -13.77 5.91 -2.94
CA CYS A 184 -14.37 7.08 -2.31
C CYS A 184 -13.28 7.95 -1.68
N GLN A 185 -13.47 9.26 -1.69
CA GLN A 185 -12.54 10.25 -1.13
C GLN A 185 -13.12 10.93 0.10
#